data_f4408d58d26f901ebe732622fe3513fb
#
_entry.id   f4408d58d26f901ebe732622fe3513fb
#
_cell.length_a   1.000
_cell.length_b   1.000
_cell.length_c   1.000
_cell.angle_alpha   90.00
_cell.angle_beta   90.00
_cell.angle_gamma   90.00
#
_symmetry.space_group_name_H-M   'P 1'
#
loop_
_entity.id
_entity.type
_entity.pdbx_description
1 polymer ?
#
loop_
_entity_poly.entity_id
_entity_poly.type
_entity_poly.pdbx_seq_one_letter_code
_entity_poly.pdbx_strand_id
1 'polypeptide(L)'
;MAQHLLVPKEGVAIHINAFNFPVWGMLEKCAVNWLAGMPAVVKPATLTSYLTEAVVRSIVSSGILPEGALQLICGSAGDLLDHVGSQDVVTFTGSASTGRSLKANSRVLAENVPFTMEADSLNCMVLGQDVEPGMPEWDVFIKEVRKEMTVKAGQKCTAVRRIFVPESLMEQVWKDVSASLSATVIGDPRQEKVRMGSLASQGQREEVRQQVSRLLASSQLVYGSLDAVEVMGADAKTGAFLSPILLVNSQPFGTTDVHDVEAFGPVSTVMPYRNMDEAIELSRLGKGSLCSSIITADDLLAREYVLGAATHHGRILVLNRDNAKESTGHGSPLPLLVHGGPGRAGGGEEMGGIRGVKHYMQRVAVQASPTSMTAITGVYQQYGEAVEDEKHPFRKHFEELKIGDTLHTHKRTVTEADIVNFANVSWDHFYAHTDHTSLEGTLFDKPVAHGYFILSAAAGLFVDAKKGPVLLNYGLEDCRFMKPVYAGSTIQVQLTCKEKIPQEKREPEDIAKGIVKWLVEVRDETGEHVAIATILTMVKKLDQQ
;
A
#
# COMPACT_ATOMS: atom_id res chain seq x y z
N MET A 1 4.22 -30.40 8.46
CA MET A 1 4.14 -29.17 7.66
C MET A 1 4.57 -27.95 8.46
N ALA A 2 4.79 -26.80 7.84
CA ALA A 2 5.16 -25.56 8.53
C ALA A 2 4.42 -24.38 7.92
N GLN A 3 3.93 -23.46 8.75
CA GLN A 3 3.28 -22.21 8.35
C GLN A 3 3.67 -21.07 9.28
N HIS A 4 3.56 -19.84 8.79
CA HIS A 4 3.62 -18.66 9.64
C HIS A 4 2.22 -18.20 10.01
N LEU A 5 2.02 -17.94 11.29
CA LEU A 5 0.82 -17.28 11.80
C LEU A 5 1.15 -15.84 12.17
N LEU A 6 0.16 -14.98 12.01
CA LEU A 6 0.17 -13.61 12.48
C LEU A 6 -0.90 -13.47 13.56
N VAL A 7 -0.48 -13.03 14.73
CA VAL A 7 -1.37 -12.79 15.88
C VAL A 7 -1.20 -11.35 16.37
N PRO A 8 -2.25 -10.69 16.88
CA PRO A 8 -2.12 -9.37 17.50
C PRO A 8 -1.03 -9.38 18.58
N LYS A 9 -0.25 -8.30 18.68
CA LYS A 9 0.61 -8.08 19.84
C LYS A 9 -0.25 -7.72 21.06
N GLU A 10 0.24 -8.02 22.25
CA GLU A 10 -0.50 -7.82 23.52
C GLU A 10 -0.32 -6.41 24.12
N GLY A 11 0.56 -5.58 23.56
CA GLY A 11 0.87 -4.23 24.01
C GLY A 11 0.03 -3.14 23.37
N VAL A 12 0.58 -1.92 23.29
CA VAL A 12 -0.04 -0.74 22.72
C VAL A 12 0.78 -0.16 21.57
N ALA A 13 0.11 0.44 20.59
CA ALA A 13 0.74 1.23 19.55
C ALA A 13 0.87 2.68 20.02
N ILE A 14 2.10 3.17 20.18
CA ILE A 14 2.40 4.54 20.59
C ILE A 14 2.73 5.36 19.36
N HIS A 15 1.89 6.38 19.08
CA HIS A 15 2.03 7.25 17.92
C HIS A 15 2.45 8.65 18.32
N ILE A 16 3.71 9.02 18.10
CA ILE A 16 4.24 10.37 18.31
C ILE A 16 4.20 11.09 16.95
N ASN A 17 3.27 12.00 16.78
CA ASN A 17 2.92 12.61 15.50
C ASN A 17 3.44 14.04 15.33
N ALA A 18 3.69 14.42 14.05
CA ALA A 18 4.10 15.76 13.67
C ALA A 18 2.93 16.76 13.64
N PHE A 19 3.26 18.04 13.57
CA PHE A 19 2.28 19.13 13.60
C PHE A 19 1.53 19.35 12.29
N ASN A 20 2.11 18.94 11.16
CA ASN A 20 1.63 19.32 9.83
C ASN A 20 0.43 18.51 9.33
N PHE A 21 0.20 17.30 9.86
CA PHE A 21 -0.96 16.45 9.60
C PHE A 21 -1.55 15.89 10.91
N PRO A 22 -2.11 16.76 11.78
CA PRO A 22 -2.48 16.37 13.15
C PRO A 22 -3.61 15.32 13.21
N VAL A 23 -4.50 15.30 12.23
CA VAL A 23 -5.63 14.36 12.17
C VAL A 23 -5.31 13.18 11.27
N TRP A 24 -4.92 13.44 10.02
CA TRP A 24 -4.62 12.38 9.06
C TRP A 24 -3.46 11.50 9.52
N GLY A 25 -2.34 12.09 9.96
CA GLY A 25 -1.18 11.35 10.45
C GLY A 25 -1.44 10.49 11.69
N MET A 26 -2.44 10.85 12.51
CA MET A 26 -2.96 9.99 13.57
C MET A 26 -3.76 8.82 13.00
N LEU A 27 -4.76 9.12 12.16
CA LEU A 27 -5.74 8.14 11.73
C LEU A 27 -5.17 7.08 10.80
N GLU A 28 -4.20 7.42 9.93
CA GLU A 28 -3.55 6.42 9.08
C GLU A 28 -2.84 5.33 9.89
N LYS A 29 -2.23 5.72 11.03
CA LYS A 29 -1.54 4.80 11.95
C LYS A 29 -2.53 4.03 12.81
N CYS A 30 -3.52 4.74 13.38
CA CYS A 30 -4.53 4.11 14.21
C CYS A 30 -5.38 3.10 13.44
N ALA A 31 -5.73 3.36 12.19
CA ALA A 31 -6.52 2.45 11.38
C ALA A 31 -5.85 1.07 11.24
N VAL A 32 -4.54 1.04 10.97
CA VAL A 32 -3.82 -0.21 10.78
C VAL A 32 -3.56 -0.96 12.08
N ASN A 33 -3.29 -0.27 13.20
CA ASN A 33 -3.13 -0.97 14.48
C ASN A 33 -4.48 -1.51 15.02
N TRP A 34 -5.59 -0.80 14.83
CA TRP A 34 -6.92 -1.31 15.19
C TRP A 34 -7.31 -2.53 14.37
N LEU A 35 -7.03 -2.52 13.05
CA LEU A 35 -7.24 -3.69 12.20
C LEU A 35 -6.38 -4.89 12.64
N ALA A 36 -5.21 -4.63 13.23
CA ALA A 36 -4.37 -5.66 13.83
C ALA A 36 -4.85 -6.11 15.23
N GLY A 37 -5.88 -5.47 15.81
CA GLY A 37 -6.37 -5.75 17.15
C GLY A 37 -5.58 -5.10 18.29
N MET A 38 -4.78 -4.06 17.99
CA MET A 38 -3.92 -3.40 18.97
C MET A 38 -4.45 -2.00 19.34
N PRO A 39 -4.57 -1.62 20.64
CA PRO A 39 -4.99 -0.28 21.03
C PRO A 39 -3.91 0.77 20.72
N ALA A 40 -4.31 2.05 20.68
CA ALA A 40 -3.43 3.17 20.39
C ALA A 40 -3.32 4.18 21.54
N VAL A 41 -2.10 4.63 21.80
CA VAL A 41 -1.78 5.84 22.60
C VAL A 41 -1.21 6.89 21.64
N VAL A 42 -1.93 7.98 21.45
CA VAL A 42 -1.55 9.05 20.51
C VAL A 42 -0.96 10.23 21.27
N LYS A 43 0.21 10.66 20.83
CA LYS A 43 0.89 11.88 21.31
C LYS A 43 1.08 12.86 20.13
N PRO A 44 0.17 13.79 19.89
CA PRO A 44 0.30 14.80 18.85
C PRO A 44 1.39 15.82 19.16
N ALA A 45 1.87 16.53 18.13
CA ALA A 45 2.70 17.69 18.34
C ALA A 45 1.92 18.77 19.11
N THR A 46 2.55 19.38 20.11
CA THR A 46 1.91 20.37 21.02
C THR A 46 1.25 21.51 20.24
N LEU A 47 1.89 21.97 19.16
CA LEU A 47 1.43 23.10 18.36
C LEU A 47 0.02 22.93 17.76
N THR A 48 -0.35 21.70 17.41
CA THR A 48 -1.64 21.38 16.77
C THR A 48 -2.46 20.36 17.55
N SER A 49 -2.09 20.08 18.80
CA SER A 49 -2.75 19.08 19.66
C SER A 49 -4.24 19.35 19.87
N TYR A 50 -4.67 20.61 19.87
CA TYR A 50 -6.07 21.00 20.01
C TYR A 50 -6.98 20.41 18.90
N LEU A 51 -6.47 20.30 17.67
CA LEU A 51 -7.21 19.67 16.56
C LEU A 51 -7.33 18.16 16.76
N THR A 52 -6.23 17.53 17.16
CA THR A 52 -6.22 16.09 17.45
C THR A 52 -7.16 15.77 18.62
N GLU A 53 -7.12 16.57 19.68
CA GLU A 53 -7.97 16.41 20.86
C GLU A 53 -9.46 16.49 20.50
N ALA A 54 -9.86 17.48 19.70
CA ALA A 54 -11.24 17.63 19.26
C ALA A 54 -11.75 16.40 18.47
N VAL A 55 -10.91 15.84 17.58
CA VAL A 55 -11.24 14.62 16.82
C VAL A 55 -11.30 13.40 17.72
N VAL A 56 -10.31 13.21 18.61
CA VAL A 56 -10.31 12.08 19.56
C VAL A 56 -11.54 12.12 20.45
N ARG A 57 -11.90 13.28 20.97
CA ARG A 57 -13.13 13.47 21.77
C ARG A 57 -14.38 13.04 20.98
N SER A 58 -14.47 13.42 19.71
CA SER A 58 -15.58 13.04 18.84
C SER A 58 -15.65 11.53 18.63
N ILE A 59 -14.50 10.87 18.35
CA ILE A 59 -14.42 9.43 18.17
C ILE A 59 -14.83 8.68 19.46
N VAL A 60 -14.29 9.07 20.61
CA VAL A 60 -14.61 8.44 21.89
C VAL A 60 -16.09 8.62 22.23
N SER A 61 -16.65 9.84 22.03
CA SER A 61 -18.06 10.13 22.30
C SER A 61 -19.03 9.38 21.38
N SER A 62 -18.59 8.97 20.20
CA SER A 62 -19.43 8.21 19.26
C SER A 62 -19.67 6.75 19.67
N GLY A 63 -18.82 6.20 20.56
CA GLY A 63 -18.90 4.79 20.97
C GLY A 63 -18.55 3.78 19.88
N ILE A 64 -17.98 4.21 18.74
CA ILE A 64 -17.60 3.31 17.64
C ILE A 64 -16.47 2.37 18.03
N LEU A 65 -15.53 2.84 18.86
CA LEU A 65 -14.39 2.03 19.33
C LEU A 65 -14.66 1.45 20.70
N PRO A 66 -14.15 0.26 21.02
CA PRO A 66 -14.14 -0.27 22.37
C PRO A 66 -13.44 0.69 23.36
N GLU A 67 -13.83 0.65 24.62
CA GLU A 67 -13.16 1.40 25.68
C GLU A 67 -11.67 1.05 25.74
N GLY A 68 -10.80 2.05 25.83
CA GLY A 68 -9.34 1.90 25.85
C GLY A 68 -8.67 1.73 24.48
N ALA A 69 -9.43 1.55 23.39
CA ALA A 69 -8.83 1.38 22.05
C ALA A 69 -8.11 2.64 21.52
N LEU A 70 -8.47 3.83 22.03
CA LEU A 70 -7.84 5.10 21.69
C LEU A 70 -7.63 5.94 22.94
N GLN A 71 -6.38 6.33 23.20
CA GLN A 71 -5.98 7.21 24.28
C GLN A 71 -5.14 8.36 23.74
N LEU A 72 -5.18 9.52 24.42
CA LEU A 72 -4.50 10.74 23.98
C LEU A 72 -3.66 11.33 25.10
N ILE A 73 -2.42 11.70 24.79
CA ILE A 73 -1.51 12.44 25.67
C ILE A 73 -1.16 13.75 24.99
N CYS A 74 -1.68 14.89 25.50
CA CYS A 74 -1.30 16.22 25.04
C CYS A 74 -0.10 16.76 25.83
N GLY A 75 0.77 17.51 25.16
CA GLY A 75 1.96 18.10 25.76
C GLY A 75 3.26 17.40 25.42
N SER A 76 4.22 17.36 26.35
CA SER A 76 5.50 16.65 26.18
C SER A 76 5.29 15.14 26.16
N ALA A 77 6.22 14.40 25.51
CA ALA A 77 6.28 12.95 25.65
C ALA A 77 6.70 12.50 27.08
N GLY A 78 7.34 13.40 27.84
CA GLY A 78 7.82 13.07 29.19
C GLY A 78 8.64 11.78 29.22
N ASP A 79 8.27 10.89 30.11
CA ASP A 79 8.83 9.57 30.34
C ASP A 79 8.07 8.43 29.63
N LEU A 80 7.17 8.75 28.69
CA LEU A 80 6.30 7.77 28.02
C LEU A 80 7.07 6.55 27.48
N LEU A 81 8.26 6.77 26.91
CA LEU A 81 9.07 5.70 26.35
C LEU A 81 9.84 4.86 27.41
N ASP A 82 9.87 5.33 28.66
CA ASP A 82 10.51 4.57 29.76
C ASP A 82 9.59 3.44 30.26
N HIS A 83 8.33 3.42 29.82
CA HIS A 83 7.31 2.44 30.21
C HIS A 83 7.02 1.38 29.11
N VAL A 84 7.67 1.48 27.93
CA VAL A 84 7.41 0.53 26.83
C VAL A 84 8.01 -0.84 27.07
N GLY A 85 7.39 -1.86 26.50
CA GLY A 85 7.86 -3.26 26.53
C GLY A 85 7.93 -3.90 25.14
N SER A 86 8.42 -5.12 25.06
CA SER A 86 8.64 -5.85 23.80
C SER A 86 7.38 -6.08 22.96
N GLN A 87 6.20 -6.00 23.57
CA GLN A 87 4.91 -6.16 22.89
C GLN A 87 4.36 -4.83 22.35
N ASP A 88 4.94 -3.69 22.73
CA ASP A 88 4.55 -2.39 22.23
C ASP A 88 5.17 -2.10 20.86
N VAL A 89 4.60 -1.13 20.15
CA VAL A 89 5.13 -0.61 18.89
C VAL A 89 5.15 0.91 18.95
N VAL A 90 6.29 1.52 18.68
CA VAL A 90 6.43 2.97 18.63
C VAL A 90 6.53 3.44 17.19
N THR A 91 5.74 4.44 16.82
CA THR A 91 5.86 5.16 15.56
C THR A 91 6.12 6.63 15.81
N PHE A 92 7.04 7.20 15.08
CA PHE A 92 7.41 8.60 15.17
C PHE A 92 7.36 9.27 13.79
N THR A 93 6.74 10.44 13.72
CA THR A 93 6.83 11.34 12.57
C THR A 93 7.28 12.72 13.04
N GLY A 94 8.38 13.23 12.50
CA GLY A 94 8.93 14.53 12.87
C GLY A 94 10.36 14.74 12.39
N SER A 95 11.13 15.62 13.08
CA SER A 95 12.52 15.86 12.70
C SER A 95 13.42 14.65 12.94
N ALA A 96 14.40 14.44 12.06
CA ALA A 96 15.35 13.35 12.21
C ALA A 96 16.15 13.40 13.53
N SER A 97 16.44 14.58 14.04
CA SER A 97 17.14 14.74 15.32
C SER A 97 16.30 14.24 16.50
N THR A 98 15.02 14.62 16.57
CA THR A 98 14.09 14.14 17.60
C THR A 98 13.87 12.63 17.47
N GLY A 99 13.65 12.13 16.24
CA GLY A 99 13.45 10.71 15.99
C GLY A 99 14.64 9.86 16.44
N ARG A 100 15.86 10.29 16.15
CA ARG A 100 17.08 9.61 16.62
C ARG A 100 17.18 9.60 18.15
N SER A 101 16.88 10.72 18.80
CA SER A 101 16.90 10.82 20.28
C SER A 101 15.88 9.86 20.90
N LEU A 102 14.65 9.81 20.38
CA LEU A 102 13.63 8.91 20.89
C LEU A 102 13.96 7.42 20.63
N LYS A 103 14.47 7.11 19.43
CA LYS A 103 14.90 5.75 19.08
C LYS A 103 16.08 5.26 19.93
N ALA A 104 16.93 6.17 20.40
CA ALA A 104 18.05 5.88 21.29
C ALA A 104 17.66 5.78 22.77
N ASN A 105 16.36 5.87 23.13
CA ASN A 105 15.89 5.66 24.49
C ASN A 105 16.32 4.28 24.98
N SER A 106 16.88 4.22 26.21
CA SER A 106 17.45 3.01 26.78
C SER A 106 16.46 1.86 26.92
N ARG A 107 15.21 2.16 27.24
CA ARG A 107 14.13 1.16 27.37
C ARG A 107 13.72 0.61 26.00
N VAL A 108 13.55 1.47 25.00
CA VAL A 108 13.28 1.06 23.61
C VAL A 108 14.34 0.09 23.10
N LEU A 109 15.61 0.38 23.37
CA LEU A 109 16.74 -0.48 22.99
C LEU A 109 16.77 -1.78 23.78
N ALA A 110 16.62 -1.73 25.12
CA ALA A 110 16.71 -2.90 25.98
C ALA A 110 15.58 -3.93 25.72
N GLU A 111 14.37 -3.45 25.43
CA GLU A 111 13.19 -4.28 25.17
C GLU A 111 13.04 -4.63 23.67
N ASN A 112 13.95 -4.16 22.81
CA ASN A 112 13.85 -4.34 21.36
C ASN A 112 12.49 -3.93 20.80
N VAL A 113 11.96 -2.80 21.27
CA VAL A 113 10.65 -2.30 20.85
C VAL A 113 10.71 -1.92 19.36
N PRO A 114 9.82 -2.43 18.49
CA PRO A 114 9.72 -1.98 17.11
C PRO A 114 9.50 -0.46 17.04
N PHE A 115 10.44 0.25 16.39
CA PHE A 115 10.43 1.70 16.29
C PHE A 115 10.43 2.11 14.82
N THR A 116 9.27 2.52 14.31
CA THR A 116 9.11 3.06 12.96
C THR A 116 9.29 4.57 12.97
N MET A 117 10.10 5.07 12.07
CA MET A 117 10.39 6.50 11.96
C MET A 117 10.09 7.01 10.55
N GLU A 118 9.32 8.09 10.46
CA GLU A 118 9.21 8.97 9.31
C GLU A 118 9.87 10.30 9.67
N ALA A 119 10.89 10.68 8.92
CA ALA A 119 11.73 11.83 9.25
C ALA A 119 11.94 12.77 8.05
N ASP A 120 13.00 13.57 8.09
CA ASP A 120 13.35 14.54 7.06
C ASP A 120 13.38 13.91 5.66
N SER A 121 12.84 14.62 4.67
CA SER A 121 12.74 14.12 3.30
C SER A 121 13.08 15.20 2.29
N LEU A 122 14.10 14.95 1.46
CA LEU A 122 14.46 15.81 0.33
C LEU A 122 13.90 15.25 -0.98
N ASN A 123 12.58 15.25 -1.07
CA ASN A 123 11.86 14.76 -2.23
C ASN A 123 12.27 15.53 -3.50
N CYS A 124 12.28 14.85 -4.62
CA CYS A 124 12.67 15.46 -5.90
C CYS A 124 11.60 15.27 -6.98
N MET A 125 11.63 16.20 -7.92
CA MET A 125 10.84 16.14 -9.15
C MET A 125 11.77 16.30 -10.34
N VAL A 126 11.68 15.40 -11.31
CA VAL A 126 12.51 15.35 -12.50
C VAL A 126 11.67 15.74 -13.72
N LEU A 127 12.15 16.67 -14.51
CA LEU A 127 11.62 16.95 -15.85
C LEU A 127 12.35 16.06 -16.85
N GLY A 128 11.63 15.23 -17.61
CA GLY A 128 12.23 14.37 -18.64
C GLY A 128 12.95 15.16 -19.73
N GLN A 129 13.99 14.56 -20.32
CA GLN A 129 14.75 15.18 -21.41
C GLN A 129 13.95 15.34 -22.73
N ASP A 130 12.85 14.58 -22.83
CA ASP A 130 11.90 14.60 -23.93
C ASP A 130 10.87 15.73 -23.85
N VAL A 131 10.82 16.45 -22.72
CA VAL A 131 9.81 17.47 -22.46
C VAL A 131 10.34 18.86 -22.82
N GLU A 132 9.59 19.56 -23.69
CA GLU A 132 9.90 20.90 -24.14
C GLU A 132 8.78 21.90 -23.79
N PRO A 133 9.06 23.21 -23.73
CA PRO A 133 8.05 24.23 -23.56
C PRO A 133 6.93 24.12 -24.62
N GLY A 134 5.67 24.19 -24.16
CA GLY A 134 4.50 24.04 -25.02
C GLY A 134 3.94 22.62 -25.10
N MET A 135 4.62 21.59 -24.55
CA MET A 135 4.07 20.26 -24.36
C MET A 135 3.15 20.21 -23.13
N PRO A 136 2.12 19.37 -23.14
CA PRO A 136 1.26 19.18 -21.95
C PRO A 136 2.03 18.80 -20.67
N GLU A 137 3.10 18.02 -20.80
CA GLU A 137 3.98 17.60 -19.69
C GLU A 137 4.71 18.81 -19.08
N TRP A 138 5.07 19.82 -19.88
CA TRP A 138 5.64 21.07 -19.38
C TRP A 138 4.67 21.80 -18.44
N ASP A 139 3.42 21.96 -18.87
CA ASP A 139 2.40 22.61 -18.07
C ASP A 139 2.08 21.83 -16.79
N VAL A 140 2.06 20.50 -16.88
CA VAL A 140 1.90 19.60 -15.72
C VAL A 140 3.04 19.80 -14.73
N PHE A 141 4.29 19.85 -15.21
CA PHE A 141 5.47 20.05 -14.38
C PHE A 141 5.44 21.38 -13.64
N ILE A 142 5.24 22.49 -14.34
CA ILE A 142 5.17 23.83 -13.73
C ILE A 142 4.04 23.90 -12.68
N LYS A 143 2.88 23.34 -13.00
CA LYS A 143 1.72 23.29 -12.09
C LYS A 143 2.01 22.48 -10.84
N GLU A 144 2.60 21.28 -10.97
CA GLU A 144 2.88 20.41 -9.81
C GLU A 144 4.00 21.02 -8.94
N VAL A 145 5.05 21.60 -9.50
CA VAL A 145 6.09 22.33 -8.73
C VAL A 145 5.45 23.43 -7.89
N ARG A 146 4.64 24.31 -8.51
CA ARG A 146 3.93 25.37 -7.77
C ARG A 146 3.05 24.80 -6.66
N LYS A 147 2.25 23.77 -6.97
CA LYS A 147 1.35 23.11 -6.00
C LYS A 147 2.12 22.56 -4.81
N GLU A 148 3.23 21.87 -5.05
CA GLU A 148 4.06 21.29 -4.00
C GLU A 148 4.74 22.33 -3.12
N MET A 149 5.12 23.49 -3.67
CA MET A 149 5.68 24.61 -2.92
C MET A 149 4.62 25.36 -2.09
N THR A 150 3.37 25.46 -2.54
CA THR A 150 2.39 26.39 -1.97
C THR A 150 1.32 25.72 -1.11
N VAL A 151 0.93 24.47 -1.39
CA VAL A 151 -0.05 23.74 -0.57
C VAL A 151 0.50 23.56 0.83
N LYS A 152 -0.29 23.97 1.86
CA LYS A 152 0.12 24.00 3.27
C LYS A 152 1.41 24.81 3.51
N ALA A 153 1.64 25.87 2.72
CA ALA A 153 2.89 26.65 2.73
C ALA A 153 4.16 25.77 2.61
N GLY A 154 4.11 24.69 1.82
CA GLY A 154 5.20 23.74 1.67
C GLY A 154 5.52 22.89 2.89
N GLN A 155 4.76 23.00 3.99
CA GLN A 155 4.97 22.21 5.21
C GLN A 155 4.34 20.83 5.10
N LYS A 156 4.79 20.08 4.09
CA LYS A 156 4.48 18.66 3.85
C LYS A 156 5.76 17.85 3.85
N CYS A 157 5.73 16.68 4.46
CA CYS A 157 6.86 15.73 4.44
C CYS A 157 7.21 15.30 3.00
N THR A 158 6.24 15.30 2.09
CA THR A 158 6.38 14.93 0.69
C THR A 158 6.63 16.12 -0.26
N ALA A 159 6.67 17.37 0.22
CA ALA A 159 6.87 18.53 -0.66
C ALA A 159 8.16 18.42 -1.48
N VAL A 160 8.12 18.85 -2.73
CA VAL A 160 9.28 18.89 -3.62
C VAL A 160 10.28 19.92 -3.09
N ARG A 161 11.47 19.46 -2.74
CA ARG A 161 12.60 20.31 -2.29
C ARG A 161 13.64 20.50 -3.37
N ARG A 162 13.80 19.49 -4.22
CA ARG A 162 14.82 19.45 -5.27
C ARG A 162 14.15 19.21 -6.62
N ILE A 163 14.43 20.07 -7.58
CA ILE A 163 13.86 20.05 -8.93
C ILE A 163 15.00 19.82 -9.90
N PHE A 164 14.99 18.68 -10.61
CA PHE A 164 16.03 18.32 -11.57
C PHE A 164 15.53 18.53 -12.98
N VAL A 165 16.27 19.28 -13.78
CA VAL A 165 15.87 19.66 -15.13
C VAL A 165 17.04 19.53 -16.12
N PRO A 166 16.79 19.25 -17.41
CA PRO A 166 17.84 19.31 -18.41
C PRO A 166 18.58 20.66 -18.36
N GLU A 167 19.92 20.63 -18.42
CA GLU A 167 20.75 21.84 -18.31
C GLU A 167 20.32 22.94 -19.32
N SER A 168 19.96 22.56 -20.55
CA SER A 168 19.48 23.46 -21.58
C SER A 168 18.15 24.15 -21.24
N LEU A 169 17.33 23.58 -20.36
CA LEU A 169 16.02 24.11 -20.00
C LEU A 169 15.99 24.84 -18.65
N MET A 170 17.10 24.84 -17.93
CA MET A 170 17.18 25.37 -16.57
C MET A 170 16.68 26.81 -16.45
N GLU A 171 17.10 27.68 -17.35
CA GLU A 171 16.70 29.10 -17.33
C GLU A 171 15.21 29.27 -17.62
N GLN A 172 14.67 28.53 -18.58
CA GLN A 172 13.25 28.60 -18.91
C GLN A 172 12.39 28.08 -17.77
N VAL A 173 12.79 26.97 -17.16
CA VAL A 173 12.06 26.36 -16.02
C VAL A 173 11.96 27.33 -14.84
N TRP A 174 13.08 27.91 -14.37
CA TRP A 174 12.97 28.78 -13.20
C TRP A 174 12.20 30.08 -13.49
N LYS A 175 12.22 30.58 -14.72
CA LYS A 175 11.39 31.72 -15.14
C LYS A 175 9.90 31.38 -15.12
N ASP A 176 9.50 30.23 -15.70
CA ASP A 176 8.10 29.83 -15.78
C ASP A 176 7.55 29.43 -14.39
N VAL A 177 8.35 28.76 -13.55
CA VAL A 177 7.99 28.48 -12.15
C VAL A 177 7.82 29.80 -11.39
N SER A 178 8.73 30.78 -11.54
CA SER A 178 8.63 32.09 -10.89
C SER A 178 7.36 32.82 -11.31
N ALA A 179 7.06 32.83 -12.62
CA ALA A 179 5.83 33.41 -13.16
C ALA A 179 4.58 32.73 -12.60
N SER A 180 4.61 31.39 -12.47
CA SER A 180 3.52 30.62 -11.88
C SER A 180 3.35 30.92 -10.38
N LEU A 181 4.44 31.07 -9.63
CA LEU A 181 4.42 31.40 -8.20
C LEU A 181 3.91 32.81 -7.94
N SER A 182 4.21 33.79 -8.82
CA SER A 182 3.74 35.17 -8.67
C SER A 182 2.22 35.33 -8.69
N ALA A 183 1.51 34.38 -9.30
CA ALA A 183 0.05 34.32 -9.28
C ALA A 183 -0.53 33.76 -7.98
N THR A 184 0.29 33.33 -7.01
CA THR A 184 -0.16 32.74 -5.76
C THR A 184 -0.51 33.82 -4.74
N VAL A 185 -1.78 34.01 -4.45
CA VAL A 185 -2.24 34.92 -3.41
C VAL A 185 -2.01 34.31 -2.03
N ILE A 186 -1.28 35.04 -1.18
CA ILE A 186 -0.93 34.62 0.18
C ILE A 186 -1.82 35.39 1.17
N GLY A 187 -2.27 34.76 2.24
CA GLY A 187 -3.07 35.46 3.26
C GLY A 187 -3.95 34.58 4.11
N ASP A 188 -5.07 35.14 4.57
CA ASP A 188 -6.08 34.43 5.35
C ASP A 188 -6.79 33.38 4.46
N PRO A 189 -6.69 32.07 4.75
CA PRO A 189 -7.29 31.02 3.95
C PRO A 189 -8.84 31.05 3.92
N ARG A 190 -9.48 31.86 4.75
CA ARG A 190 -10.93 32.13 4.68
C ARG A 190 -11.32 33.03 3.51
N GLN A 191 -10.34 33.73 2.93
CA GLN A 191 -10.56 34.57 1.74
C GLN A 191 -10.55 33.69 0.48
N GLU A 192 -11.56 33.80 -0.36
CA GLU A 192 -11.76 32.94 -1.54
C GLU A 192 -10.57 32.95 -2.52
N LYS A 193 -9.88 34.09 -2.66
CA LYS A 193 -8.75 34.25 -3.58
C LYS A 193 -7.43 33.70 -3.04
N VAL A 194 -7.32 33.47 -1.73
CA VAL A 194 -6.08 33.00 -1.12
C VAL A 194 -5.80 31.54 -1.49
N ARG A 195 -4.55 31.27 -1.86
CA ARG A 195 -4.07 29.93 -2.27
C ARG A 195 -2.95 29.41 -1.37
N MET A 196 -2.34 30.27 -0.56
CA MET A 196 -1.35 29.86 0.43
C MET A 196 -1.57 30.61 1.74
N GLY A 197 -1.69 29.88 2.83
CA GLY A 197 -1.77 30.43 4.18
C GLY A 197 -0.41 30.69 4.82
N SER A 198 -0.41 30.93 6.14
CA SER A 198 0.82 31.03 6.94
C SER A 198 1.45 29.65 7.20
N LEU A 199 2.71 29.64 7.60
CA LEU A 199 3.34 28.52 8.27
C LEU A 199 2.68 28.28 9.65
N ALA A 200 2.95 27.12 10.22
CA ALA A 200 2.31 26.69 11.46
C ALA A 200 2.62 27.59 12.69
N SER A 201 3.78 28.26 12.72
CA SER A 201 4.15 29.21 13.78
C SER A 201 5.28 30.15 13.34
N GLN A 202 5.49 31.19 14.14
CA GLN A 202 6.62 32.10 13.98
C GLN A 202 7.96 31.36 14.12
N GLY A 203 8.06 30.40 15.06
CA GLY A 203 9.26 29.59 15.21
C GLY A 203 9.58 28.78 13.96
N GLN A 204 8.56 28.20 13.32
CA GLN A 204 8.71 27.48 12.06
C GLN A 204 9.15 28.40 10.91
N ARG A 205 8.60 29.62 10.85
CA ARG A 205 9.04 30.63 9.87
C ARG A 205 10.52 30.97 10.04
N GLU A 206 10.97 31.18 11.27
CA GLU A 206 12.35 31.54 11.55
C GLU A 206 13.31 30.37 11.22
N GLU A 207 12.92 29.14 11.55
CA GLU A 207 13.68 27.94 11.18
C GLU A 207 13.84 27.83 9.66
N VAL A 208 12.77 28.03 8.88
CA VAL A 208 12.83 28.02 7.41
C VAL A 208 13.80 29.11 6.90
N ARG A 209 13.76 30.34 7.46
CA ARG A 209 14.70 31.42 7.10
C ARG A 209 16.15 31.02 7.34
N GLN A 210 16.45 30.42 8.47
CA GLN A 210 17.79 29.93 8.79
C GLN A 210 18.27 28.86 7.81
N GLN A 211 17.39 27.91 7.44
CA GLN A 211 17.74 26.87 6.49
C GLN A 211 17.94 27.46 5.07
N VAL A 212 17.10 28.41 4.65
CA VAL A 212 17.31 29.12 3.37
C VAL A 212 18.63 29.88 3.38
N SER A 213 18.98 30.55 4.48
CA SER A 213 20.28 31.23 4.60
C SER A 213 21.47 30.29 4.41
N ARG A 214 21.38 29.05 4.86
CA ARG A 214 22.39 28.01 4.59
C ARG A 214 22.41 27.62 3.12
N LEU A 215 21.26 27.40 2.49
CA LEU A 215 21.16 27.07 1.06
C LEU A 215 21.72 28.17 0.16
N LEU A 216 21.60 29.45 0.56
CA LEU A 216 22.14 30.60 -0.15
C LEU A 216 23.67 30.65 -0.18
N ALA A 217 24.37 29.88 0.65
CA ALA A 217 25.83 29.74 0.58
C ALA A 217 26.29 29.10 -0.74
N SER A 218 25.46 28.29 -1.37
CA SER A 218 25.75 27.55 -2.61
C SER A 218 24.72 27.70 -3.71
N SER A 219 23.67 28.50 -3.49
CA SER A 219 22.55 28.66 -4.41
C SER A 219 22.16 30.13 -4.56
N GLN A 220 21.58 30.49 -5.68
CA GLN A 220 21.08 31.84 -5.98
C GLN A 220 19.56 31.91 -5.75
N LEU A 221 19.10 32.97 -5.07
CA LEU A 221 17.67 33.30 -4.97
C LEU A 221 17.19 33.89 -6.30
N VAL A 222 16.24 33.24 -6.95
CA VAL A 222 15.67 33.70 -8.23
C VAL A 222 14.22 34.15 -8.09
N TYR A 223 13.51 33.74 -7.04
CA TYR A 223 12.15 34.21 -6.75
C TYR A 223 11.87 34.21 -5.24
N GLY A 224 11.09 35.21 -4.80
CA GLY A 224 10.60 35.37 -3.43
C GLY A 224 11.47 36.28 -2.59
N SER A 225 11.12 36.37 -1.30
CA SER A 225 11.82 37.21 -0.30
C SER A 225 11.75 36.55 1.07
N LEU A 226 12.85 36.65 1.82
CA LEU A 226 12.88 36.21 3.23
C LEU A 226 12.22 37.23 4.16
N ASP A 227 12.21 38.52 3.79
CA ASP A 227 11.81 39.61 4.68
C ASP A 227 10.42 40.17 4.37
N ALA A 228 10.07 40.28 3.09
CA ALA A 228 8.84 40.91 2.63
C ALA A 228 7.86 39.87 2.06
N VAL A 229 6.61 39.97 2.48
CA VAL A 229 5.50 39.20 1.91
C VAL A 229 4.23 40.06 1.94
N GLU A 230 3.56 40.14 0.81
CA GLU A 230 2.24 40.74 0.71
C GLU A 230 1.18 39.71 1.09
N VAL A 231 0.24 40.09 1.95
CA VAL A 231 -0.81 39.20 2.45
C VAL A 231 -2.20 39.80 2.30
N MET A 232 -3.15 38.98 1.92
CA MET A 232 -4.55 39.38 1.79
C MET A 232 -5.33 38.98 3.04
N GLY A 233 -6.04 39.95 3.64
CA GLY A 233 -6.96 39.69 4.77
C GLY A 233 -6.29 39.29 6.08
N ALA A 234 -4.98 39.53 6.22
CA ALA A 234 -4.18 39.21 7.39
C ALA A 234 -3.09 40.25 7.63
N ASP A 235 -2.41 40.19 8.79
CA ASP A 235 -1.27 41.03 9.12
C ASP A 235 0.04 40.22 8.97
N ALA A 236 0.90 40.62 8.05
CA ALA A 236 2.20 39.99 7.79
C ALA A 236 3.17 40.12 8.98
N LYS A 237 3.02 41.10 9.87
CA LYS A 237 3.90 41.30 11.02
C LYS A 237 3.62 40.32 12.16
N THR A 238 2.35 40.05 12.40
CA THR A 238 1.91 39.14 13.48
C THR A 238 1.71 37.71 13.00
N GLY A 239 1.45 37.50 11.70
CA GLY A 239 1.29 36.16 11.10
C GLY A 239 2.64 35.52 10.74
N ALA A 240 2.66 34.20 10.68
CA ALA A 240 3.83 33.42 10.27
C ALA A 240 3.91 33.27 8.73
N PHE A 241 3.65 34.33 7.99
CA PHE A 241 3.67 34.32 6.54
C PHE A 241 5.10 34.37 5.99
N LEU A 242 5.34 33.66 4.88
CA LEU A 242 6.57 33.65 4.14
C LEU A 242 6.24 33.56 2.65
N SER A 243 6.98 34.33 1.82
CA SER A 243 6.90 34.19 0.36
C SER A 243 7.40 32.79 -0.07
N PRO A 244 6.85 32.21 -1.14
CA PRO A 244 7.53 31.09 -1.80
C PRO A 244 8.94 31.49 -2.21
N ILE A 245 9.90 30.62 -1.98
CA ILE A 245 11.33 30.82 -2.24
C ILE A 245 11.78 29.82 -3.30
N LEU A 246 12.21 30.32 -4.46
CA LEU A 246 12.83 29.48 -5.48
C LEU A 246 14.32 29.80 -5.55
N LEU A 247 15.13 28.78 -5.40
CA LEU A 247 16.58 28.81 -5.51
C LEU A 247 17.03 28.12 -6.79
N VAL A 248 18.21 28.50 -7.26
CA VAL A 248 18.92 27.84 -8.37
C VAL A 248 20.32 27.47 -7.90
N ASN A 249 20.71 26.22 -8.13
CA ASN A 249 22.05 25.74 -7.92
C ASN A 249 22.59 25.15 -9.23
N SER A 250 23.60 25.80 -9.83
CA SER A 250 24.19 25.39 -11.11
C SER A 250 25.29 24.34 -10.99
N GLN A 251 25.72 23.99 -9.76
CA GLN A 251 26.81 23.06 -9.49
C GLN A 251 26.37 21.98 -8.48
N PRO A 252 25.30 21.19 -8.76
CA PRO A 252 24.68 20.32 -7.76
C PRO A 252 25.60 19.19 -7.27
N PHE A 253 26.55 18.75 -8.07
CA PHE A 253 27.55 17.75 -7.65
C PHE A 253 28.72 18.34 -6.84
N GLY A 254 28.90 19.65 -6.89
CA GLY A 254 29.97 20.37 -6.19
C GLY A 254 29.59 20.88 -4.80
N THR A 255 28.36 20.63 -4.35
CA THR A 255 27.83 21.15 -3.07
C THR A 255 27.01 20.10 -2.34
N THR A 256 27.04 20.14 -1.02
CA THR A 256 26.29 19.22 -0.15
C THR A 256 24.99 19.84 0.40
N ASP A 257 24.95 21.16 0.59
CA ASP A 257 23.84 21.81 1.28
C ASP A 257 22.48 21.54 0.62
N VAL A 258 22.38 21.58 -0.71
CA VAL A 258 21.14 21.33 -1.44
C VAL A 258 20.64 19.87 -1.32
N HIS A 259 21.51 18.97 -0.85
CA HIS A 259 21.21 17.55 -0.63
C HIS A 259 21.13 17.18 0.85
N ASP A 260 21.46 18.10 1.77
CA ASP A 260 21.48 17.84 3.22
C ASP A 260 20.50 18.73 3.99
N VAL A 261 20.18 19.94 3.50
CA VAL A 261 19.35 20.90 4.22
C VAL A 261 17.90 20.81 3.76
N GLU A 262 16.99 20.48 4.68
CA GLU A 262 15.55 20.58 4.47
C GLU A 262 15.01 21.90 5.05
N ALA A 263 14.62 22.82 4.17
CA ALA A 263 13.83 24.00 4.56
C ALA A 263 12.34 23.62 4.55
N PHE A 264 11.77 23.30 5.72
CA PHE A 264 10.40 22.78 5.86
C PHE A 264 9.34 23.87 5.69
N GLY A 265 9.29 24.46 4.50
CA GLY A 265 8.44 25.56 4.09
C GLY A 265 8.26 25.64 2.58
N PRO A 266 7.78 26.76 2.02
CA PRO A 266 7.54 26.93 0.59
C PRO A 266 8.85 27.18 -0.18
N VAL A 267 9.80 26.24 -0.11
CA VAL A 267 11.17 26.38 -0.61
C VAL A 267 11.53 25.19 -1.51
N SER A 268 12.05 25.49 -2.71
CA SER A 268 12.60 24.48 -3.63
C SER A 268 13.83 25.01 -4.35
N THR A 269 14.72 24.10 -4.79
CA THR A 269 15.95 24.42 -5.53
C THR A 269 15.94 23.73 -6.89
N VAL A 270 16.10 24.49 -7.96
CA VAL A 270 16.28 23.98 -9.33
C VAL A 270 17.74 23.68 -9.57
N MET A 271 18.01 22.52 -10.16
CA MET A 271 19.36 21.99 -10.41
C MET A 271 19.42 21.35 -11.79
N PRO A 272 20.50 21.57 -12.56
CA PRO A 272 20.65 20.99 -13.87
C PRO A 272 21.16 19.54 -13.81
N TYR A 273 20.80 18.78 -14.85
CA TYR A 273 21.41 17.49 -15.18
C TYR A 273 21.63 17.40 -16.71
N ARG A 274 22.60 16.59 -17.16
CA ARG A 274 22.97 16.45 -18.58
C ARG A 274 22.37 15.20 -19.23
N ASN A 275 22.15 14.15 -18.44
CA ASN A 275 21.59 12.87 -18.89
C ASN A 275 20.85 12.20 -17.73
N MET A 276 20.10 11.12 -18.00
CA MET A 276 19.28 10.46 -17.00
C MET A 276 20.11 9.82 -15.88
N ASP A 277 21.31 9.33 -16.14
CA ASP A 277 22.22 8.81 -15.11
C ASP A 277 22.52 9.87 -14.05
N GLU A 278 22.79 11.13 -14.48
CA GLU A 278 22.98 12.23 -13.54
C GLU A 278 21.73 12.60 -12.77
N ALA A 279 20.54 12.58 -13.39
CA ALA A 279 19.29 12.82 -12.69
C ALA A 279 19.03 11.75 -11.61
N ILE A 280 19.34 10.49 -11.93
CA ILE A 280 19.27 9.37 -10.98
C ILE A 280 20.29 9.56 -9.85
N GLU A 281 21.52 9.93 -10.15
CA GLU A 281 22.55 10.18 -9.14
C GLU A 281 22.17 11.36 -8.23
N LEU A 282 21.71 12.48 -8.78
CA LEU A 282 21.20 13.62 -8.01
C LEU A 282 20.06 13.20 -7.08
N SER A 283 19.16 12.33 -7.54
CA SER A 283 18.08 11.84 -6.68
C SER A 283 18.60 11.08 -5.47
N ARG A 284 19.64 10.27 -5.65
CA ARG A 284 20.30 9.46 -4.60
C ARG A 284 21.08 10.29 -3.59
N LEU A 285 21.63 11.44 -3.99
CA LEU A 285 22.34 12.35 -3.09
C LEU A 285 21.50 12.85 -1.91
N GLY A 286 20.16 12.79 -2.02
CA GLY A 286 19.25 13.03 -0.89
C GLY A 286 19.27 11.96 0.19
N LYS A 287 20.01 10.85 0.00
CA LYS A 287 20.20 9.76 0.97
C LYS A 287 18.92 9.07 1.44
N GLY A 288 17.91 9.11 0.61
CA GLY A 288 16.57 8.58 0.86
C GLY A 288 15.50 9.66 0.97
N SER A 289 14.31 9.38 0.47
CA SER A 289 13.15 10.26 0.57
C SER A 289 11.84 9.48 0.59
N LEU A 290 10.76 10.15 0.99
CA LEU A 290 9.40 9.60 0.97
C LEU A 290 8.91 9.40 -0.45
N CYS A 291 9.17 10.39 -1.33
CA CYS A 291 8.73 10.29 -2.71
C CYS A 291 9.63 11.03 -3.70
N SER A 292 9.51 10.62 -4.95
CA SER A 292 10.05 11.29 -6.12
C SER A 292 8.99 11.31 -7.22
N SER A 293 9.15 12.19 -8.21
CA SER A 293 8.34 12.17 -9.44
C SER A 293 9.22 12.38 -10.66
N ILE A 294 8.81 11.78 -11.76
CA ILE A 294 9.31 12.14 -13.09
C ILE A 294 8.13 12.54 -13.99
N ILE A 295 8.30 13.64 -14.71
CA ILE A 295 7.35 14.10 -15.72
C ILE A 295 7.98 13.90 -17.08
N THR A 296 7.40 13.01 -17.90
CA THR A 296 7.92 12.60 -19.21
C THR A 296 6.81 12.00 -20.06
N ALA A 297 6.89 12.14 -21.36
CA ALA A 297 6.03 11.44 -22.32
C ALA A 297 6.67 10.14 -22.85
N ASP A 298 7.92 9.85 -22.47
CA ASP A 298 8.68 8.67 -22.90
C ASP A 298 8.67 7.60 -21.78
N ASP A 299 7.97 6.50 -22.05
CA ASP A 299 7.86 5.38 -21.10
C ASP A 299 9.20 4.66 -20.84
N LEU A 300 10.13 4.67 -21.80
CA LEU A 300 11.46 4.08 -21.60
C LEU A 300 12.30 4.94 -20.66
N LEU A 301 12.23 6.24 -20.81
CA LEU A 301 12.87 7.20 -19.91
C LEU A 301 12.28 7.11 -18.50
N ALA A 302 10.94 6.99 -18.40
CA ALA A 302 10.28 6.74 -17.12
C ALA A 302 10.76 5.44 -16.46
N ARG A 303 10.87 4.36 -17.23
CA ARG A 303 11.38 3.07 -16.75
C ARG A 303 12.83 3.17 -16.26
N GLU A 304 13.70 3.83 -17.02
CA GLU A 304 15.11 4.05 -16.66
C GLU A 304 15.24 4.76 -15.32
N TYR A 305 14.54 5.89 -15.16
CA TYR A 305 14.52 6.63 -13.91
C TYR A 305 13.99 5.80 -12.74
N VAL A 306 12.83 5.15 -12.90
CA VAL A 306 12.20 4.36 -11.83
C VAL A 306 13.13 3.27 -11.36
N LEU A 307 13.69 2.45 -12.27
CA LEU A 307 14.58 1.36 -11.89
C LEU A 307 15.90 1.85 -11.31
N GLY A 308 16.42 2.96 -11.81
CA GLY A 308 17.66 3.57 -11.31
C GLY A 308 17.53 4.20 -9.94
N ALA A 309 16.40 4.83 -9.63
CA ALA A 309 16.20 5.62 -8.41
C ALA A 309 15.42 4.89 -7.29
N ALA A 310 14.71 3.79 -7.59
CA ALA A 310 13.75 3.14 -6.69
C ALA A 310 14.31 2.80 -5.29
N THR A 311 15.57 2.42 -5.18
CA THR A 311 16.20 2.06 -3.89
C THR A 311 16.33 3.22 -2.89
N HIS A 312 16.14 4.46 -3.35
CA HIS A 312 16.28 5.68 -2.55
C HIS A 312 14.96 6.40 -2.28
N HIS A 313 13.84 5.86 -2.74
CA HIS A 313 12.54 6.49 -2.57
C HIS A 313 11.49 5.50 -2.08
N GLY A 314 10.62 5.92 -1.18
CA GLY A 314 9.47 5.11 -0.76
C GLY A 314 8.44 4.95 -1.87
N ARG A 315 8.25 6.02 -2.68
CA ARG A 315 7.32 6.05 -3.79
C ARG A 315 7.87 6.87 -4.95
N ILE A 316 7.62 6.42 -6.18
CA ILE A 316 7.91 7.20 -7.39
C ILE A 316 6.60 7.38 -8.16
N LEU A 317 6.29 8.62 -8.53
CA LEU A 317 5.16 8.97 -9.38
C LEU A 317 5.66 9.33 -10.78
N VAL A 318 5.14 8.64 -11.79
CA VAL A 318 5.32 9.00 -13.19
C VAL A 318 4.09 9.78 -13.64
N LEU A 319 4.28 11.01 -14.15
CA LEU A 319 3.22 11.86 -14.64
C LEU A 319 3.42 12.20 -16.12
N ASN A 320 2.33 12.13 -16.86
CA ASN A 320 2.23 12.59 -18.25
C ASN A 320 0.80 13.08 -18.54
N ARG A 321 0.53 13.43 -19.78
CA ARG A 321 -0.80 13.89 -20.23
C ARG A 321 -1.92 12.90 -20.00
N ASP A 322 -1.61 11.59 -19.98
CA ASP A 322 -2.60 10.53 -19.94
C ASP A 322 -3.16 10.33 -18.52
N ASN A 323 -2.34 10.61 -17.49
CA ASN A 323 -2.75 10.39 -16.09
C ASN A 323 -2.82 11.67 -15.24
N ALA A 324 -2.41 12.83 -15.75
CA ALA A 324 -2.33 14.06 -14.95
C ALA A 324 -3.67 14.53 -14.37
N LYS A 325 -4.81 14.23 -15.01
CA LYS A 325 -6.15 14.60 -14.52
C LYS A 325 -6.63 13.74 -13.34
N GLU A 326 -6.24 12.48 -13.31
CA GLU A 326 -6.72 11.48 -12.36
C GLU A 326 -5.70 11.21 -11.25
N SER A 327 -4.47 11.71 -11.41
CA SER A 327 -3.41 11.57 -10.43
C SER A 327 -3.72 12.31 -9.14
N THR A 328 -3.44 11.67 -8.00
CA THR A 328 -3.47 12.31 -6.69
C THR A 328 -2.34 13.35 -6.52
N GLY A 329 -1.36 13.35 -7.43
CA GLY A 329 -0.19 14.21 -7.44
C GLY A 329 0.99 13.67 -6.63
N HIS A 330 2.11 14.40 -6.69
CA HIS A 330 3.38 14.02 -6.07
C HIS A 330 3.24 13.68 -4.59
N GLY A 331 2.55 14.53 -3.84
CA GLY A 331 2.52 14.48 -2.38
C GLY A 331 1.51 13.51 -1.75
N SER A 332 0.63 12.86 -2.53
CA SER A 332 -0.50 12.10 -1.98
C SER A 332 -0.45 10.63 -2.39
N PRO A 333 -0.09 9.70 -1.49
CA PRO A 333 -0.14 8.27 -1.76
C PRO A 333 -1.57 7.77 -1.91
N LEU A 334 -1.76 6.72 -2.70
CA LEU A 334 -2.99 5.93 -2.67
C LEU A 334 -3.03 5.08 -1.39
N PRO A 335 -4.23 4.74 -0.86
CA PRO A 335 -4.36 4.11 0.46
C PRO A 335 -3.62 2.79 0.65
N LEU A 336 -3.37 2.03 -0.41
CA LEU A 336 -2.67 0.74 -0.36
C LEU A 336 -1.18 0.85 -0.67
N LEU A 337 -0.68 2.06 -0.99
CA LEU A 337 0.72 2.28 -1.29
C LEU A 337 1.52 2.63 -0.03
N VAL A 338 2.81 2.37 -0.09
CA VAL A 338 3.74 2.69 0.98
C VAL A 338 3.73 4.19 1.31
N HIS A 339 3.62 4.52 2.59
CA HIS A 339 3.87 5.83 3.15
C HIS A 339 5.05 5.73 4.11
N GLY A 340 6.20 6.01 3.62
CA GLY A 340 7.50 5.89 4.28
C GLY A 340 8.61 6.02 3.25
N GLY A 341 9.85 5.87 3.65
CA GLY A 341 10.98 5.94 2.75
C GLY A 341 12.27 5.46 3.38
N PRO A 342 13.26 5.05 2.57
CA PRO A 342 14.53 4.52 3.05
C PRO A 342 15.44 5.61 3.60
N GLY A 343 16.49 5.20 4.30
CA GLY A 343 17.60 6.03 4.72
C GLY A 343 17.17 7.24 5.54
N ARG A 344 17.44 8.44 5.03
CA ARG A 344 17.13 9.71 5.68
C ARG A 344 15.65 9.87 6.02
N ALA A 345 14.75 9.35 5.19
CA ALA A 345 13.31 9.41 5.42
C ALA A 345 12.83 8.54 6.59
N GLY A 346 13.72 7.81 7.25
CA GLY A 346 13.45 7.06 8.46
C GLY A 346 13.77 5.57 8.36
N GLY A 347 13.62 4.94 7.20
CA GLY A 347 13.92 3.53 6.97
C GLY A 347 13.06 2.55 7.76
N GLY A 348 11.92 3.02 8.27
CA GLY A 348 10.98 2.21 9.03
C GLY A 348 10.04 1.37 8.14
N GLU A 349 9.17 0.63 8.80
CA GLU A 349 8.12 -0.14 8.14
C GLU A 349 7.04 0.79 7.57
N GLU A 350 6.24 0.29 6.64
CA GLU A 350 5.14 1.04 6.05
C GLU A 350 4.10 1.45 7.10
N MET A 351 3.52 2.63 6.91
CA MET A 351 2.50 3.17 7.82
C MET A 351 1.08 2.84 7.37
N GLY A 352 0.87 2.48 6.11
CA GLY A 352 -0.44 2.18 5.53
C GLY A 352 -0.49 0.81 4.85
N GLY A 353 -1.69 0.40 4.40
CA GLY A 353 -1.93 -0.84 3.70
C GLY A 353 -1.79 -2.08 4.57
N ILE A 354 -1.86 -3.26 3.93
CA ILE A 354 -1.81 -4.56 4.63
C ILE A 354 -0.47 -4.81 5.32
N ARG A 355 0.63 -4.27 4.78
CA ARG A 355 1.93 -4.40 5.40
C ARG A 355 2.02 -3.60 6.69
N GLY A 356 1.41 -2.40 6.72
CA GLY A 356 1.26 -1.61 7.94
C GLY A 356 0.47 -2.37 9.02
N VAL A 357 -0.61 -3.06 8.68
CA VAL A 357 -1.35 -3.91 9.62
C VAL A 357 -0.45 -4.99 10.21
N LYS A 358 0.31 -5.70 9.35
CA LYS A 358 1.21 -6.79 9.78
C LYS A 358 2.33 -6.31 10.71
N HIS A 359 2.71 -5.04 10.65
CA HIS A 359 3.72 -4.45 11.53
C HIS A 359 3.31 -4.50 13.02
N TYR A 360 2.01 -4.43 13.30
CA TYR A 360 1.43 -4.51 14.65
C TYR A 360 1.10 -5.94 15.09
N MET A 361 1.51 -6.94 14.32
CA MET A 361 1.28 -8.35 14.60
C MET A 361 2.59 -9.08 14.85
N GLN A 362 2.53 -10.09 15.72
CA GLN A 362 3.64 -11.02 15.89
C GLN A 362 3.53 -12.12 14.86
N ARG A 363 4.61 -12.31 14.08
CA ARG A 363 4.73 -13.45 13.17
C ARG A 363 5.45 -14.59 13.86
N VAL A 364 4.79 -15.75 13.96
CA VAL A 364 5.35 -16.98 14.57
C VAL A 364 5.35 -18.11 13.55
N ALA A 365 6.44 -18.88 13.51
CA ALA A 365 6.52 -20.12 12.73
C ALA A 365 5.96 -21.29 13.56
N VAL A 366 5.01 -22.02 12.99
CA VAL A 366 4.41 -23.21 13.61
C VAL A 366 4.75 -24.43 12.76
N GLN A 367 5.26 -25.48 13.39
CA GLN A 367 5.48 -26.79 12.78
C GLN A 367 4.55 -27.81 13.44
N ALA A 368 3.74 -28.49 12.63
CA ALA A 368 2.74 -29.42 13.15
C ALA A 368 2.37 -30.48 12.10
N SER A 369 1.62 -31.52 12.51
CA SER A 369 0.94 -32.41 11.57
C SER A 369 -0.14 -31.65 10.80
N PRO A 370 -0.59 -32.14 9.62
CA PRO A 370 -1.70 -31.51 8.90
C PRO A 370 -2.97 -31.38 9.74
N THR A 371 -3.32 -32.40 10.53
CA THR A 371 -4.50 -32.37 11.43
C THR A 371 -4.36 -31.28 12.51
N SER A 372 -3.20 -31.23 13.18
CA SER A 372 -2.96 -30.20 14.20
C SER A 372 -2.94 -28.79 13.58
N MET A 373 -2.34 -28.63 12.40
CA MET A 373 -2.32 -27.35 11.71
C MET A 373 -3.73 -26.92 11.29
N THR A 374 -4.57 -27.84 10.83
CA THR A 374 -6.00 -27.58 10.55
C THR A 374 -6.71 -27.05 11.80
N ALA A 375 -6.51 -27.70 12.95
CA ALA A 375 -7.13 -27.27 14.22
C ALA A 375 -6.64 -25.88 14.68
N ILE A 376 -5.34 -25.57 14.49
CA ILE A 376 -4.73 -24.30 14.88
C ILE A 376 -5.21 -23.15 13.99
N THR A 377 -5.29 -23.38 12.67
CA THR A 377 -5.58 -22.31 11.70
C THR A 377 -7.06 -22.16 11.37
N GLY A 378 -7.88 -23.17 11.65
CA GLY A 378 -9.27 -23.23 11.20
C GLY A 378 -9.40 -23.40 9.68
N VAL A 379 -8.30 -23.78 8.99
CA VAL A 379 -8.26 -24.04 7.55
C VAL A 379 -7.74 -25.44 7.30
N TYR A 380 -8.51 -26.27 6.59
CA TYR A 380 -8.12 -27.65 6.30
C TYR A 380 -6.79 -27.69 5.53
N GLN A 381 -5.90 -28.50 6.04
CA GLN A 381 -4.62 -28.77 5.41
C GLN A 381 -4.68 -30.15 4.73
N GLN A 382 -4.23 -30.20 3.50
CA GLN A 382 -4.18 -31.43 2.73
C GLN A 382 -3.48 -32.55 3.52
N TYR A 383 -4.06 -33.75 3.53
CA TYR A 383 -3.68 -34.90 4.36
C TYR A 383 -4.00 -34.76 5.85
N GLY A 384 -4.72 -33.73 6.27
CA GLY A 384 -5.30 -33.66 7.60
C GLY A 384 -6.44 -34.65 7.76
N GLU A 385 -6.89 -34.82 9.01
CA GLU A 385 -8.06 -35.64 9.29
C GLU A 385 -9.29 -35.08 8.56
N ALA A 386 -9.97 -35.95 7.83
CA ALA A 386 -11.18 -35.63 7.09
C ALA A 386 -12.28 -36.64 7.48
N VAL A 387 -13.51 -36.16 7.58
CA VAL A 387 -14.66 -36.97 8.06
C VAL A 387 -15.72 -37.04 6.96
N GLU A 388 -16.06 -38.24 6.54
CA GLU A 388 -17.17 -38.49 5.64
C GLU A 388 -18.48 -38.65 6.43
N ASP A 389 -19.50 -37.87 6.04
CA ASP A 389 -20.84 -37.91 6.68
C ASP A 389 -21.84 -38.55 5.69
N GLU A 390 -22.86 -39.22 6.22
CA GLU A 390 -23.96 -39.72 5.39
C GLU A 390 -24.71 -38.58 4.66
N LYS A 391 -24.77 -37.38 5.28
CA LYS A 391 -25.40 -36.19 4.70
C LYS A 391 -24.43 -35.54 3.72
N HIS A 392 -24.79 -35.51 2.45
CA HIS A 392 -23.99 -34.85 1.41
C HIS A 392 -23.63 -33.41 1.81
N PRO A 393 -22.35 -32.94 1.68
CA PRO A 393 -21.92 -31.62 2.12
C PRO A 393 -22.78 -30.46 1.56
N PHE A 394 -23.24 -30.57 0.30
CA PHE A 394 -24.10 -29.55 -0.32
C PHE A 394 -25.55 -29.52 0.23
N ARG A 395 -25.89 -30.42 1.13
CA ARG A 395 -27.15 -30.44 1.89
C ARG A 395 -27.06 -29.79 3.25
N LYS A 396 -25.85 -29.46 3.69
CA LYS A 396 -25.59 -28.80 4.98
C LYS A 396 -25.66 -27.29 4.82
N HIS A 397 -26.32 -26.61 5.75
CA HIS A 397 -26.23 -25.17 5.87
C HIS A 397 -24.84 -24.74 6.35
N PHE A 398 -24.55 -23.45 6.26
CA PHE A 398 -23.23 -22.91 6.59
C PHE A 398 -22.77 -23.32 8.01
N GLU A 399 -23.65 -23.30 9.00
CA GLU A 399 -23.34 -23.65 10.40
C GLU A 399 -23.13 -25.16 10.59
N GLU A 400 -23.84 -26.01 9.82
CA GLU A 400 -23.75 -27.47 9.90
C GLU A 400 -22.44 -28.02 9.32
N LEU A 401 -21.82 -27.26 8.41
CA LEU A 401 -20.53 -27.65 7.81
C LEU A 401 -19.39 -27.51 8.80
N LYS A 402 -18.50 -28.49 8.82
CA LYS A 402 -17.27 -28.49 9.62
C LYS A 402 -16.05 -28.51 8.68
N ILE A 403 -14.97 -27.87 9.12
CA ILE A 403 -13.68 -27.97 8.42
C ILE A 403 -13.25 -29.44 8.45
N GLY A 404 -12.91 -29.99 7.27
CA GLY A 404 -12.60 -31.41 7.12
C GLY A 404 -13.79 -32.31 6.73
N ASP A 405 -15.05 -31.80 6.72
CA ASP A 405 -16.17 -32.54 6.11
C ASP A 405 -15.82 -32.88 4.67
N THR A 406 -15.85 -34.16 4.31
CA THR A 406 -15.41 -34.65 3.00
C THR A 406 -16.46 -35.51 2.33
N LEU A 407 -16.33 -35.60 1.01
CA LEU A 407 -17.12 -36.46 0.14
C LEU A 407 -16.18 -37.15 -0.84
N HIS A 408 -16.26 -38.48 -0.96
CA HIS A 408 -15.67 -39.24 -2.06
C HIS A 408 -16.75 -39.58 -3.09
N THR A 409 -16.51 -39.19 -4.34
CA THR A 409 -17.49 -39.44 -5.40
C THR A 409 -17.35 -40.89 -5.93
N HIS A 410 -18.32 -41.33 -6.73
CA HIS A 410 -18.13 -42.49 -7.57
C HIS A 410 -17.01 -42.26 -8.59
N LYS A 411 -16.45 -43.33 -9.15
CA LYS A 411 -15.44 -43.29 -10.20
C LYS A 411 -16.07 -43.19 -11.57
N ARG A 412 -15.40 -42.46 -12.48
CA ARG A 412 -15.82 -42.39 -13.88
C ARG A 412 -14.61 -42.47 -14.82
N THR A 413 -14.71 -43.34 -15.85
CA THR A 413 -13.71 -43.45 -16.91
C THR A 413 -13.95 -42.34 -17.94
N VAL A 414 -12.91 -41.60 -18.26
CA VAL A 414 -12.88 -40.59 -19.34
C VAL A 414 -12.79 -41.33 -20.68
N THR A 415 -13.68 -41.00 -21.59
CA THR A 415 -13.70 -41.59 -22.94
C THR A 415 -13.20 -40.60 -23.98
N GLU A 416 -12.82 -41.08 -25.17
CA GLU A 416 -12.49 -40.22 -26.31
C GLU A 416 -13.67 -39.33 -26.70
N ALA A 417 -14.89 -39.87 -26.63
CA ALA A 417 -16.12 -39.10 -26.88
C ALA A 417 -16.27 -37.92 -25.90
N ASP A 418 -15.89 -38.07 -24.64
CA ASP A 418 -15.92 -36.97 -23.68
C ASP A 418 -14.99 -35.83 -24.11
N ILE A 419 -13.78 -36.16 -24.57
CA ILE A 419 -12.77 -35.19 -25.03
C ILE A 419 -13.27 -34.43 -26.26
N VAL A 420 -13.75 -35.18 -27.28
CA VAL A 420 -14.24 -34.59 -28.53
C VAL A 420 -15.49 -33.74 -28.30
N ASN A 421 -16.44 -34.19 -27.46
CA ASN A 421 -17.62 -33.42 -27.12
C ASN A 421 -17.25 -32.14 -26.39
N PHE A 422 -16.27 -32.20 -25.50
CA PHE A 422 -15.84 -30.98 -24.78
C PHE A 422 -15.13 -30.02 -25.74
N ALA A 423 -14.32 -30.47 -26.67
CA ALA A 423 -13.73 -29.65 -27.72
C ALA A 423 -14.81 -28.89 -28.51
N ASN A 424 -15.89 -29.58 -28.89
CA ASN A 424 -17.01 -28.97 -29.63
C ASN A 424 -17.79 -27.93 -28.80
N VAL A 425 -18.00 -28.18 -27.51
CA VAL A 425 -18.74 -27.28 -26.62
C VAL A 425 -17.88 -26.07 -26.23
N SER A 426 -16.61 -26.27 -25.96
CA SER A 426 -15.66 -25.22 -25.54
C SER A 426 -15.06 -24.45 -26.71
N TRP A 427 -15.12 -24.98 -27.94
CA TRP A 427 -14.44 -24.54 -29.15
C TRP A 427 -12.91 -24.65 -29.07
N ASP A 428 -12.38 -25.35 -28.09
CA ASP A 428 -10.97 -25.62 -27.93
C ASP A 428 -10.58 -26.88 -28.69
N HIS A 429 -10.22 -26.68 -29.95
CA HIS A 429 -9.70 -27.71 -30.87
C HIS A 429 -8.18 -27.68 -30.91
N PHE A 430 -7.51 -27.33 -29.83
CA PHE A 430 -6.05 -27.40 -29.80
C PHE A 430 -5.59 -28.82 -30.18
N TYR A 431 -4.58 -28.93 -31.05
CA TYR A 431 -4.18 -30.19 -31.66
C TYR A 431 -3.92 -31.29 -30.63
N ALA A 432 -3.35 -30.97 -29.47
CA ALA A 432 -3.04 -31.95 -28.44
C ALA A 432 -4.29 -32.69 -27.88
N HIS A 433 -5.50 -32.17 -28.13
CA HIS A 433 -6.76 -32.79 -27.70
C HIS A 433 -7.44 -33.64 -28.79
N THR A 434 -7.22 -33.30 -30.07
CA THR A 434 -8.05 -33.82 -31.14
C THR A 434 -7.27 -34.45 -32.33
N ASP A 435 -5.94 -34.28 -32.39
CA ASP A 435 -5.12 -34.75 -33.52
C ASP A 435 -4.05 -35.75 -33.06
N HIS A 436 -4.27 -37.00 -33.40
CA HIS A 436 -3.34 -38.09 -33.08
C HIS A 436 -2.01 -38.05 -33.87
N THR A 437 -1.97 -37.26 -34.95
CA THR A 437 -0.81 -37.25 -35.87
C THR A 437 0.18 -36.12 -35.58
N SER A 438 -0.22 -35.12 -34.82
CA SER A 438 0.57 -33.90 -34.52
C SER A 438 1.27 -33.93 -33.16
N LEU A 439 1.38 -35.10 -32.51
CA LEU A 439 1.93 -35.19 -31.14
C LEU A 439 3.43 -35.44 -31.09
N GLU A 440 4.08 -35.75 -32.24
CA GLU A 440 5.53 -35.97 -32.30
C GLU A 440 6.28 -34.72 -31.82
N GLY A 441 7.23 -34.90 -30.89
CA GLY A 441 7.99 -33.80 -30.28
C GLY A 441 7.26 -33.02 -29.20
N THR A 442 6.06 -33.45 -28.79
CA THR A 442 5.30 -32.85 -27.68
C THR A 442 5.52 -33.61 -26.36
N LEU A 443 4.86 -33.17 -25.31
CA LEU A 443 4.85 -33.81 -23.98
C LEU A 443 3.85 -34.99 -23.89
N PHE A 444 3.09 -35.28 -24.95
CA PHE A 444 1.96 -36.20 -24.90
C PHE A 444 2.13 -37.35 -25.89
N ASP A 445 1.88 -38.56 -25.42
CA ASP A 445 1.96 -39.79 -26.28
C ASP A 445 0.65 -40.03 -27.05
N LYS A 446 -0.45 -39.46 -26.64
CA LYS A 446 -1.78 -39.55 -27.24
C LYS A 446 -2.63 -38.31 -26.85
N PRO A 447 -3.76 -38.04 -27.53
CA PRO A 447 -4.60 -36.90 -27.22
C PRO A 447 -4.97 -36.86 -25.75
N VAL A 448 -4.71 -35.69 -25.11
CA VAL A 448 -4.92 -35.45 -23.68
C VAL A 448 -6.27 -34.76 -23.45
N ALA A 449 -6.95 -35.10 -22.38
CA ALA A 449 -8.18 -34.39 -21.98
C ALA A 449 -7.87 -32.95 -21.62
N HIS A 450 -8.76 -32.03 -22.01
CA HIS A 450 -8.66 -30.62 -21.61
C HIS A 450 -8.65 -30.47 -20.09
N GLY A 451 -7.80 -29.62 -19.54
CA GLY A 451 -7.79 -29.35 -18.11
C GLY A 451 -9.14 -28.85 -17.60
N TYR A 452 -9.79 -27.96 -18.35
CA TYR A 452 -11.13 -27.45 -18.02
C TYR A 452 -12.22 -28.53 -18.09
N PHE A 453 -12.06 -29.55 -18.97
CA PHE A 453 -12.94 -30.73 -18.95
C PHE A 453 -12.83 -31.46 -17.62
N ILE A 454 -11.60 -31.69 -17.12
CA ILE A 454 -11.38 -32.39 -15.84
C ILE A 454 -12.03 -31.64 -14.70
N LEU A 455 -11.92 -30.30 -14.64
CA LEU A 455 -12.59 -29.48 -13.61
C LEU A 455 -14.13 -29.57 -13.75
N SER A 456 -14.66 -29.50 -14.97
CA SER A 456 -16.09 -29.57 -15.22
C SER A 456 -16.66 -30.95 -14.87
N ALA A 457 -15.92 -32.00 -15.21
CA ALA A 457 -16.27 -33.38 -14.87
C ALA A 457 -16.21 -33.61 -13.34
N ALA A 458 -15.20 -33.08 -12.68
CA ALA A 458 -15.09 -33.11 -11.21
C ALA A 458 -16.31 -32.44 -10.57
N ALA A 459 -16.69 -31.25 -11.05
CA ALA A 459 -17.88 -30.55 -10.55
C ALA A 459 -19.15 -31.38 -10.75
N GLY A 460 -19.30 -32.02 -11.90
CA GLY A 460 -20.41 -32.95 -12.17
C GLY A 460 -20.45 -34.17 -11.25
N LEU A 461 -19.28 -34.66 -10.81
CA LEU A 461 -19.18 -35.80 -9.92
C LEU A 461 -19.57 -35.47 -8.48
N PHE A 462 -19.17 -34.30 -7.96
CA PHE A 462 -19.42 -33.94 -6.55
C PHE A 462 -20.69 -33.12 -6.31
N VAL A 463 -21.36 -32.61 -7.35
CA VAL A 463 -22.56 -31.80 -7.17
C VAL A 463 -23.76 -32.66 -6.72
N ASP A 464 -24.56 -32.13 -5.78
CA ASP A 464 -25.89 -32.66 -5.52
C ASP A 464 -26.90 -31.90 -6.41
N ALA A 465 -27.55 -32.60 -7.32
CA ALA A 465 -28.50 -32.03 -8.27
C ALA A 465 -29.79 -31.50 -7.63
N LYS A 466 -30.09 -31.87 -6.37
CA LYS A 466 -31.31 -31.43 -5.69
C LYS A 466 -31.10 -30.05 -5.06
N LYS A 467 -32.17 -29.24 -5.05
CA LYS A 467 -32.19 -27.93 -4.40
C LYS A 467 -31.76 -28.06 -2.93
N GLY A 468 -30.73 -27.30 -2.52
CA GLY A 468 -30.15 -27.31 -1.19
C GLY A 468 -29.72 -25.93 -0.71
N PRO A 469 -28.96 -25.86 0.39
CA PRO A 469 -28.41 -24.61 0.94
C PRO A 469 -27.34 -23.93 0.06
N VAL A 470 -26.67 -24.67 -0.82
CA VAL A 470 -25.70 -24.09 -1.76
C VAL A 470 -26.46 -23.26 -2.78
N LEU A 471 -26.14 -21.97 -2.82
CA LEU A 471 -26.84 -20.98 -3.65
C LEU A 471 -26.23 -20.89 -5.05
N LEU A 472 -24.90 -20.87 -5.12
CA LEU A 472 -24.15 -20.80 -6.37
C LEU A 472 -22.68 -21.16 -6.18
N ASN A 473 -22.00 -21.50 -7.28
CA ASN A 473 -20.55 -21.52 -7.38
C ASN A 473 -20.08 -20.08 -7.56
N TYR A 474 -19.22 -19.61 -6.65
CA TYR A 474 -18.82 -18.21 -6.56
C TYR A 474 -17.45 -17.95 -7.22
N GLY A 475 -16.56 -18.94 -7.22
CA GLY A 475 -15.22 -18.76 -7.76
C GLY A 475 -14.33 -19.99 -7.71
N LEU A 476 -13.16 -19.83 -8.26
CA LEU A 476 -12.09 -20.82 -8.34
C LEU A 476 -10.77 -20.18 -7.93
N GLU A 477 -10.05 -20.82 -7.01
CA GLU A 477 -8.71 -20.44 -6.56
C GLU A 477 -7.74 -21.63 -6.73
N ASP A 478 -6.46 -21.35 -6.85
CA ASP A 478 -5.35 -22.32 -6.77
C ASP A 478 -5.51 -23.59 -7.63
N CYS A 479 -6.00 -23.43 -8.88
CA CYS A 479 -6.15 -24.57 -9.77
C CYS A 479 -4.81 -25.01 -10.35
N ARG A 480 -4.51 -26.32 -10.25
CA ARG A 480 -3.33 -26.96 -10.83
C ARG A 480 -3.71 -28.28 -11.49
N PHE A 481 -3.28 -28.45 -12.75
CA PHE A 481 -3.29 -29.73 -13.44
C PHE A 481 -1.93 -30.39 -13.23
N MET A 482 -1.91 -31.52 -12.52
CA MET A 482 -0.68 -32.15 -12.03
C MET A 482 -0.15 -33.22 -12.99
N LYS A 483 -1.07 -33.89 -13.72
CA LYS A 483 -0.77 -35.03 -14.58
C LYS A 483 -1.77 -35.03 -15.76
N PRO A 484 -1.34 -35.36 -16.98
CA PRO A 484 -2.25 -35.51 -18.11
C PRO A 484 -3.25 -36.65 -17.87
N VAL A 485 -4.50 -36.45 -18.28
CA VAL A 485 -5.56 -37.46 -18.30
C VAL A 485 -5.87 -37.84 -19.73
N TYR A 486 -5.90 -39.11 -20.00
CA TYR A 486 -6.15 -39.67 -21.35
C TYR A 486 -7.49 -40.40 -21.40
N ALA A 487 -7.99 -40.63 -22.61
CA ALA A 487 -9.07 -41.59 -22.80
C ALA A 487 -8.70 -42.95 -22.24
N GLY A 488 -9.58 -43.54 -21.43
CA GLY A 488 -9.34 -44.77 -20.67
C GLY A 488 -8.91 -44.58 -19.22
N SER A 489 -8.41 -43.39 -18.83
CA SER A 489 -8.15 -43.08 -17.41
C SER A 489 -9.46 -42.94 -16.62
N THR A 490 -9.46 -43.44 -15.39
CA THR A 490 -10.63 -43.38 -14.49
C THR A 490 -10.37 -42.40 -13.37
N ILE A 491 -11.20 -41.38 -13.26
CA ILE A 491 -11.08 -40.35 -12.24
C ILE A 491 -12.06 -40.53 -11.08
N GLN A 492 -11.66 -40.09 -9.90
CA GLN A 492 -12.47 -39.95 -8.71
C GLN A 492 -12.18 -38.61 -8.05
N VAL A 493 -13.15 -38.01 -7.41
CA VAL A 493 -13.00 -36.73 -6.73
C VAL A 493 -13.19 -36.88 -5.24
N GLN A 494 -12.28 -36.27 -4.47
CA GLN A 494 -12.45 -35.97 -3.06
C GLN A 494 -12.73 -34.47 -2.92
N LEU A 495 -13.85 -34.13 -2.31
CA LEU A 495 -14.26 -32.76 -2.00
C LEU A 495 -14.22 -32.56 -0.48
N THR A 496 -13.40 -31.64 0.02
CA THR A 496 -13.24 -31.41 1.47
C THR A 496 -13.50 -29.96 1.83
N CYS A 497 -14.31 -29.70 2.86
CA CYS A 497 -14.55 -28.37 3.40
C CYS A 497 -13.25 -27.79 3.95
N LYS A 498 -12.69 -26.80 3.24
CA LYS A 498 -11.37 -26.23 3.51
C LYS A 498 -11.43 -25.05 4.46
N GLU A 499 -12.34 -24.11 4.20
CA GLU A 499 -12.45 -22.87 4.96
C GLU A 499 -13.89 -22.36 4.92
N LYS A 500 -14.31 -21.70 5.99
CA LYS A 500 -15.64 -21.10 6.11
C LYS A 500 -15.51 -19.62 6.43
N ILE A 501 -16.07 -18.75 5.60
CA ILE A 501 -16.00 -17.30 5.75
C ILE A 501 -17.44 -16.78 5.94
N PRO A 502 -17.84 -16.39 7.16
CA PRO A 502 -19.15 -15.81 7.39
C PRO A 502 -19.26 -14.47 6.67
N GLN A 503 -20.45 -14.18 6.15
CA GLN A 503 -20.75 -12.89 5.53
C GLN A 503 -21.85 -12.19 6.32
N GLU A 504 -21.73 -10.87 6.43
CA GLU A 504 -22.77 -9.99 6.93
C GLU A 504 -23.77 -9.67 5.81
N LYS A 505 -25.02 -9.48 6.15
CA LYS A 505 -26.02 -8.93 5.23
C LYS A 505 -25.64 -7.49 4.90
N ARG A 506 -25.78 -7.09 3.64
CA ARG A 506 -25.64 -5.68 3.24
C ARG A 506 -26.94 -4.93 3.46
N GLU A 507 -28.06 -5.60 3.13
CA GLU A 507 -29.41 -5.09 3.31
C GLU A 507 -30.21 -6.09 4.17
N PRO A 508 -31.22 -5.64 4.93
CA PRO A 508 -32.03 -6.52 5.79
C PRO A 508 -32.69 -7.67 5.03
N GLU A 509 -33.05 -7.46 3.77
CA GLU A 509 -33.74 -8.43 2.89
C GLU A 509 -32.79 -9.47 2.29
N ASP A 510 -31.47 -9.26 2.40
CA ASP A 510 -30.49 -10.19 1.85
C ASP A 510 -30.61 -11.57 2.48
N ILE A 511 -30.36 -12.61 1.68
CA ILE A 511 -30.20 -13.98 2.19
C ILE A 511 -28.94 -14.04 3.05
N ALA A 512 -29.12 -14.41 4.34
CA ALA A 512 -28.00 -14.67 5.21
C ALA A 512 -27.18 -15.87 4.70
N LYS A 513 -25.90 -15.68 4.44
CA LYS A 513 -25.02 -16.63 3.76
C LYS A 513 -23.57 -16.52 4.23
N GLY A 514 -22.76 -17.49 3.87
CA GLY A 514 -21.32 -17.44 3.98
C GLY A 514 -20.66 -18.06 2.76
N ILE A 515 -19.39 -17.82 2.59
CA ILE A 515 -18.55 -18.46 1.57
C ILE A 515 -17.93 -19.70 2.20
N VAL A 516 -18.03 -20.83 1.51
CA VAL A 516 -17.32 -22.06 1.86
C VAL A 516 -16.33 -22.35 0.74
N LYS A 517 -15.06 -22.51 1.13
CA LYS A 517 -14.00 -22.96 0.24
C LYS A 517 -13.86 -24.47 0.37
N TRP A 518 -13.77 -25.12 -0.76
CA TRP A 518 -13.65 -26.56 -0.88
C TRP A 518 -12.35 -26.94 -1.55
N LEU A 519 -11.57 -27.81 -0.92
CA LEU A 519 -10.46 -28.48 -1.58
C LEU A 519 -11.03 -29.58 -2.47
N VAL A 520 -10.74 -29.49 -3.77
CA VAL A 520 -11.11 -30.47 -4.80
C VAL A 520 -9.85 -31.21 -5.18
N GLU A 521 -9.79 -32.49 -4.93
CA GLU A 521 -8.69 -33.39 -5.32
C GLU A 521 -9.23 -34.40 -6.32
N VAL A 522 -8.76 -34.30 -7.58
CA VAL A 522 -9.10 -35.27 -8.62
C VAL A 522 -7.95 -36.27 -8.72
N ARG A 523 -8.26 -37.55 -8.55
CA ARG A 523 -7.27 -38.65 -8.59
C ARG A 523 -7.61 -39.60 -9.72
N ASP A 524 -6.56 -40.21 -10.30
CA ASP A 524 -6.71 -41.26 -11.27
C ASP A 524 -6.90 -42.66 -10.61
N GLU A 525 -6.98 -43.68 -11.41
CA GLU A 525 -7.11 -45.10 -10.96
C GLU A 525 -5.93 -45.60 -10.12
N THR A 526 -4.77 -44.95 -10.19
CA THR A 526 -3.58 -45.27 -9.38
C THR A 526 -3.57 -44.54 -8.03
N GLY A 527 -4.50 -43.58 -7.82
CA GLY A 527 -4.58 -42.74 -6.64
C GLY A 527 -3.71 -41.49 -6.71
N GLU A 528 -3.04 -41.24 -7.85
CA GLU A 528 -2.25 -40.02 -8.06
C GLU A 528 -3.15 -38.84 -8.39
N HIS A 529 -2.75 -37.64 -7.93
CA HIS A 529 -3.48 -36.41 -8.25
C HIS A 529 -3.29 -36.03 -9.71
N VAL A 530 -4.40 -35.87 -10.43
CA VAL A 530 -4.42 -35.33 -11.80
C VAL A 530 -4.79 -33.85 -11.81
N ALA A 531 -5.62 -33.41 -10.84
CA ALA A 531 -5.90 -31.99 -10.63
C ALA A 531 -6.18 -31.70 -9.14
N ILE A 532 -5.80 -30.50 -8.73
CA ILE A 532 -6.13 -29.95 -7.40
C ILE A 532 -6.64 -28.53 -7.61
N ALA A 533 -7.73 -28.18 -6.93
CA ALA A 533 -8.30 -26.84 -6.98
C ALA A 533 -8.98 -26.47 -5.67
N THR A 534 -9.18 -25.19 -5.45
CA THR A 534 -10.06 -24.67 -4.39
C THR A 534 -11.24 -23.99 -5.06
N ILE A 535 -12.45 -24.53 -4.89
CA ILE A 535 -13.69 -23.89 -5.35
C ILE A 535 -14.37 -23.15 -4.22
N LEU A 536 -15.09 -22.10 -4.54
CA LEU A 536 -15.83 -21.26 -3.61
C LEU A 536 -17.32 -21.37 -3.89
N THR A 537 -18.11 -21.68 -2.87
CA THR A 537 -19.57 -21.67 -2.97
C THR A 537 -20.18 -20.69 -1.97
N MET A 538 -21.28 -20.06 -2.33
CA MET A 538 -22.14 -19.35 -1.38
C MET A 538 -23.11 -20.33 -0.77
N VAL A 539 -23.13 -20.42 0.56
CA VAL A 539 -23.97 -21.35 1.31
C VAL A 539 -24.87 -20.57 2.26
N LYS A 540 -26.16 -20.90 2.22
CA LYS A 540 -27.20 -20.28 3.05
C LYS A 540 -26.95 -20.62 4.52
N LYS A 541 -27.17 -19.64 5.41
CA LYS A 541 -27.17 -19.83 6.86
C LYS A 541 -28.50 -20.43 7.33
N LEU A 542 -28.49 -21.11 8.48
CA LEU A 542 -29.70 -21.61 9.14
C LEU A 542 -30.57 -20.44 9.61
N ASP A 543 -29.96 -19.51 10.33
CA ASP A 543 -30.61 -18.28 10.75
C ASP A 543 -30.59 -17.27 9.61
N GLN A 544 -31.78 -16.77 9.29
CA GLN A 544 -32.00 -15.77 8.24
C GLN A 544 -32.27 -14.36 8.80
N GLN A 545 -32.25 -14.22 10.15
CA GLN A 545 -32.43 -12.92 10.82
C GLN A 545 -31.21 -11.99 10.67
#